data_8db224553fcb21f6c26e3173a4878bcc
#
_entry.id   8db224553fcb21f6c26e3173a4878bcc
#
_cell.length_a   1.000
_cell.length_b   1.000
_cell.length_c   1.000
_cell.angle_alpha   90.00
_cell.angle_beta   90.00
_cell.angle_gamma   90.00
#
_symmetry.space_group_name_H-M   'P 1'
#
loop_
_entity.id
_entity.type
_entity.pdbx_description
1 polymer ?
#
loop_
_entity_poly.entity_id
_entity_poly.type
_entity_poly.pdbx_seq_one_letter_code
_entity_poly.pdbx_strand_id
1 'polypeptide(L)'
;EKFNNLKFYNIDISNLDSLDKVFVNNSINKICHLAAQAGVRYSLEAPLEYISSNIVGHVNILECCKKYKVNYFIYASSSSVYGDNSKVPFSIKDRVDKPVSLYAATKRSDELISYTYQHLYGINTIGLRFFTVYGPWGRPDMATWIFTQKIINGESIEVYNNGDMERDFTYIDDITKGTVNIINSCEKKLFKEPKIYNIGNNNPENLLDFISVIEGYLEKKAIKVLKPIQAGDVVKTYADITEIQNDFNFSPSTS
;
A
#
# COMPACT_ATOMS: atom_id res chain seq x y z
N GLU A 1 -22.01 12.75 3.77
CA GLU A 1 -22.08 14.01 2.98
C GLU A 1 -22.22 13.68 1.51
N LYS A 2 -23.18 14.29 0.84
CA LYS A 2 -23.34 14.11 -0.61
C LYS A 2 -22.47 15.14 -1.31
N PHE A 3 -21.33 14.70 -1.84
CA PHE A 3 -20.53 15.52 -2.73
C PHE A 3 -21.16 15.54 -4.12
N ASN A 4 -21.50 16.70 -4.63
CA ASN A 4 -22.17 16.86 -5.94
C ASN A 4 -21.29 16.41 -7.12
N ASN A 5 -19.98 16.27 -6.89
CA ASN A 5 -18.98 15.86 -7.88
C ASN A 5 -18.51 14.40 -7.71
N LEU A 6 -19.15 13.61 -6.83
CA LEU A 6 -18.81 12.22 -6.58
C LEU A 6 -19.89 11.30 -7.19
N LYS A 7 -19.44 10.33 -8.00
CA LYS A 7 -20.25 9.19 -8.45
C LYS A 7 -19.67 7.91 -7.89
N PHE A 8 -20.49 7.11 -7.24
CA PHE A 8 -20.09 5.83 -6.70
C PHE A 8 -20.65 4.68 -7.55
N TYR A 9 -19.78 3.73 -7.90
CA TYR A 9 -20.11 2.51 -8.62
C TYR A 9 -19.69 1.31 -7.79
N ASN A 10 -20.64 0.50 -7.35
CA ASN A 10 -20.35 -0.75 -6.64
C ASN A 10 -20.13 -1.86 -7.66
N ILE A 11 -18.89 -2.04 -8.07
CA ILE A 11 -18.47 -3.05 -9.07
C ILE A 11 -17.22 -3.79 -8.59
N ASP A 12 -17.06 -5.02 -9.10
CA ASP A 12 -15.82 -5.79 -8.97
C ASP A 12 -14.91 -5.47 -10.18
N ILE A 13 -13.70 -5.05 -9.90
CA ILE A 13 -12.69 -4.72 -10.94
C ILE A 13 -12.22 -5.96 -11.73
N SER A 14 -12.40 -7.16 -11.19
CA SER A 14 -12.14 -8.40 -11.93
C SER A 14 -13.17 -8.67 -13.03
N ASN A 15 -14.33 -8.01 -12.97
CA ASN A 15 -15.37 -8.06 -14.01
C ASN A 15 -15.16 -6.92 -15.02
N LEU A 16 -14.52 -7.25 -16.15
CA LEU A 16 -14.21 -6.28 -17.19
C LEU A 16 -15.44 -5.57 -17.76
N ASP A 17 -16.56 -6.29 -17.97
CA ASP A 17 -17.78 -5.70 -18.56
C ASP A 17 -18.39 -4.64 -17.64
N SER A 18 -18.38 -4.89 -16.34
CA SER A 18 -18.86 -3.93 -15.33
C SER A 18 -17.96 -2.70 -15.27
N LEU A 19 -16.66 -2.90 -15.31
CA LEU A 19 -15.67 -1.84 -15.33
C LEU A 19 -15.77 -1.00 -16.62
N ASP A 20 -15.89 -1.63 -17.77
CA ASP A 20 -16.03 -0.97 -19.09
C ASP A 20 -17.22 0.00 -19.12
N LYS A 21 -18.34 -0.38 -18.54
CA LYS A 21 -19.53 0.50 -18.41
C LYS A 21 -19.23 1.78 -17.63
N VAL A 22 -18.36 1.73 -16.63
CA VAL A 22 -17.94 2.94 -15.89
C VAL A 22 -17.19 3.88 -16.80
N PHE A 23 -16.28 3.36 -17.61
CA PHE A 23 -15.47 4.18 -18.54
C PHE A 23 -16.31 4.75 -19.69
N VAL A 24 -17.24 3.96 -20.24
CA VAL A 24 -18.16 4.46 -21.29
C VAL A 24 -18.98 5.67 -20.82
N ASN A 25 -19.41 5.63 -19.58
CA ASN A 25 -20.33 6.65 -19.03
C ASN A 25 -19.62 7.84 -18.39
N ASN A 26 -18.29 7.86 -18.37
CA ASN A 26 -17.52 8.92 -17.73
C ASN A 26 -16.26 9.27 -18.50
N SER A 27 -15.96 10.56 -18.58
CA SER A 27 -14.69 11.06 -19.13
C SER A 27 -13.59 10.97 -18.06
N ILE A 28 -12.83 9.89 -18.08
CA ILE A 28 -11.76 9.64 -17.11
C ILE A 28 -10.41 9.97 -17.75
N ASN A 29 -9.63 10.84 -17.13
CA ASN A 29 -8.29 11.21 -17.61
C ASN A 29 -7.15 10.75 -16.71
N LYS A 30 -7.46 10.43 -15.43
CA LYS A 30 -6.51 9.90 -14.45
C LYS A 30 -7.16 8.80 -13.62
N ILE A 31 -6.37 7.84 -13.20
CA ILE A 31 -6.81 6.80 -12.28
C ILE A 31 -5.86 6.75 -11.08
N CYS A 32 -6.44 6.68 -9.88
CA CYS A 32 -5.77 6.27 -8.67
C CYS A 32 -6.33 4.90 -8.26
N HIS A 33 -5.57 3.86 -8.57
CA HIS A 33 -5.97 2.47 -8.34
C HIS A 33 -5.46 1.97 -6.98
N LEU A 34 -6.35 1.97 -6.00
CA LEU A 34 -6.07 1.48 -4.65
C LEU A 34 -6.84 0.17 -4.32
N ALA A 35 -7.71 -0.27 -5.22
CA ALA A 35 -8.50 -1.48 -5.04
C ALA A 35 -7.60 -2.73 -5.16
N ALA A 36 -7.63 -3.56 -4.13
CA ALA A 36 -6.89 -4.83 -4.11
C ALA A 36 -7.35 -5.68 -2.93
N GLN A 37 -7.12 -6.99 -3.03
CA GLN A 37 -7.10 -7.83 -1.83
C GLN A 37 -5.75 -7.61 -1.12
N ALA A 38 -5.77 -7.10 0.10
CA ALA A 38 -4.59 -6.76 0.87
C ALA A 38 -4.38 -7.72 2.06
N GLY A 39 -3.13 -7.79 2.56
CA GLY A 39 -2.74 -8.61 3.70
C GLY A 39 -1.89 -9.81 3.30
N VAL A 40 -0.72 -9.93 3.95
CA VAL A 40 0.23 -11.03 3.67
C VAL A 40 -0.35 -12.37 4.10
N ARG A 41 -0.94 -12.44 5.31
CA ARG A 41 -1.41 -13.70 5.91
C ARG A 41 -2.57 -14.30 5.14
N TYR A 42 -3.60 -13.51 4.88
CA TYR A 42 -4.77 -13.98 4.15
C TYR A 42 -4.45 -14.46 2.73
N SER A 43 -3.34 -13.97 2.13
CA SER A 43 -2.90 -14.44 0.81
C SER A 43 -2.46 -15.91 0.81
N LEU A 44 -2.15 -16.48 1.98
CA LEU A 44 -1.83 -17.91 2.14
C LEU A 44 -3.10 -18.77 2.26
N GLU A 45 -4.19 -18.19 2.74
CA GLU A 45 -5.47 -18.87 2.96
C GLU A 45 -6.37 -18.83 1.71
N ALA A 46 -6.42 -17.67 1.04
CA ALA A 46 -7.28 -17.41 -0.12
C ALA A 46 -6.50 -16.92 -1.35
N PRO A 47 -5.54 -17.70 -1.89
CA PRO A 47 -4.64 -17.26 -2.97
C PRO A 47 -5.36 -16.80 -4.23
N LEU A 48 -6.46 -17.44 -4.60
CA LEU A 48 -7.21 -17.12 -5.83
C LEU A 48 -7.89 -15.75 -5.78
N GLU A 49 -8.30 -15.29 -4.59
CA GLU A 49 -8.84 -13.95 -4.39
C GLU A 49 -7.80 -12.87 -4.73
N TYR A 50 -6.53 -13.11 -4.38
CA TYR A 50 -5.43 -12.21 -4.71
C TYR A 50 -5.12 -12.20 -6.20
N ILE A 51 -5.17 -13.33 -6.88
CA ILE A 51 -4.99 -13.38 -8.34
C ILE A 51 -6.13 -12.64 -9.03
N SER A 52 -7.38 -12.92 -8.65
CA SER A 52 -8.55 -12.28 -9.24
C SER A 52 -8.53 -10.75 -9.04
N SER A 53 -8.41 -10.29 -7.78
CA SER A 53 -8.46 -8.87 -7.49
C SER A 53 -7.21 -8.11 -7.94
N ASN A 54 -6.01 -8.63 -7.62
CA ASN A 54 -4.79 -7.86 -7.80
C ASN A 54 -4.26 -7.97 -9.22
N ILE A 55 -4.26 -9.16 -9.83
CA ILE A 55 -3.72 -9.34 -11.18
C ILE A 55 -4.79 -9.09 -12.23
N VAL A 56 -5.90 -9.83 -12.20
CA VAL A 56 -6.94 -9.69 -13.22
C VAL A 56 -7.56 -8.30 -13.14
N GLY A 57 -7.92 -7.82 -11.94
CA GLY A 57 -8.47 -6.48 -11.74
C GLY A 57 -7.52 -5.37 -12.22
N HIS A 58 -6.23 -5.48 -11.91
CA HIS A 58 -5.22 -4.51 -12.35
C HIS A 58 -5.10 -4.45 -13.88
N VAL A 59 -5.02 -5.63 -14.54
CA VAL A 59 -4.98 -5.72 -16.01
C VAL A 59 -6.25 -5.15 -16.63
N ASN A 60 -7.43 -5.46 -16.09
CA ASN A 60 -8.70 -4.93 -16.59
C ASN A 60 -8.74 -3.40 -16.58
N ILE A 61 -8.25 -2.77 -15.50
CA ILE A 61 -8.16 -1.30 -15.42
C ILE A 61 -7.20 -0.77 -16.48
N LEU A 62 -6.03 -1.39 -16.67
CA LEU A 62 -5.06 -0.98 -17.69
C LEU A 62 -5.59 -1.17 -19.12
N GLU A 63 -6.34 -2.25 -19.39
CA GLU A 63 -7.02 -2.43 -20.69
C GLU A 63 -8.08 -1.33 -20.92
N CYS A 64 -8.82 -0.94 -19.89
CA CYS A 64 -9.71 0.22 -19.96
C CYS A 64 -8.93 1.52 -20.22
N CYS A 65 -7.79 1.73 -19.51
CA CYS A 65 -6.93 2.89 -19.76
C CYS A 65 -6.50 2.97 -21.23
N LYS A 66 -6.04 1.86 -21.79
CA LYS A 66 -5.64 1.76 -23.19
C LYS A 66 -6.83 2.04 -24.13
N LYS A 67 -7.97 1.39 -23.92
CA LYS A 67 -9.17 1.51 -24.75
C LYS A 67 -9.72 2.94 -24.77
N TYR A 68 -9.76 3.60 -23.60
CA TYR A 68 -10.34 4.93 -23.41
C TYR A 68 -9.32 6.06 -23.37
N LYS A 69 -8.04 5.76 -23.68
CA LYS A 69 -6.94 6.73 -23.77
C LYS A 69 -6.73 7.52 -22.47
N VAL A 70 -6.81 6.82 -21.33
CA VAL A 70 -6.44 7.40 -20.04
C VAL A 70 -4.92 7.51 -19.96
N ASN A 71 -4.41 8.71 -19.71
CA ASN A 71 -2.98 8.99 -19.83
C ASN A 71 -2.19 8.75 -18.54
N TYR A 72 -2.85 8.74 -17.37
CA TYR A 72 -2.18 8.67 -16.07
C TYR A 72 -2.79 7.59 -15.20
N PHE A 73 -1.95 6.68 -14.76
CA PHE A 73 -2.32 5.55 -13.91
C PHE A 73 -1.42 5.49 -12.68
N ILE A 74 -1.94 5.94 -11.54
CA ILE A 74 -1.29 5.88 -10.24
C ILE A 74 -1.84 4.64 -9.53
N TYR A 75 -0.98 3.77 -8.98
CA TYR A 75 -1.45 2.53 -8.37
C TYR A 75 -0.71 2.18 -7.09
N ALA A 76 -1.39 1.45 -6.20
CA ALA A 76 -0.82 0.94 -4.97
C ALA A 76 0.03 -0.30 -5.23
N SER A 77 1.35 -0.19 -5.02
CA SER A 77 2.24 -1.29 -4.71
C SER A 77 2.36 -1.43 -3.18
N SER A 78 3.38 -2.09 -2.68
CA SER A 78 3.56 -2.36 -1.25
C SER A 78 5.04 -2.51 -0.90
N SER A 79 5.43 -2.13 0.31
CA SER A 79 6.75 -2.46 0.86
C SER A 79 6.99 -3.97 0.97
N SER A 80 5.94 -4.79 0.95
CA SER A 80 6.06 -6.25 0.93
C SER A 80 6.84 -6.79 -0.27
N VAL A 81 6.96 -6.03 -1.38
CA VAL A 81 7.74 -6.42 -2.56
C VAL A 81 9.23 -6.56 -2.27
N TYR A 82 9.74 -5.91 -1.21
CA TYR A 82 11.14 -6.02 -0.80
C TYR A 82 11.50 -7.42 -0.27
N GLY A 83 10.49 -8.20 0.14
CA GLY A 83 10.69 -9.58 0.58
C GLY A 83 11.61 -9.68 1.80
N ASP A 84 12.61 -10.53 1.70
CA ASP A 84 13.62 -10.78 2.74
C ASP A 84 14.84 -9.85 2.66
N ASN A 85 14.74 -8.70 1.98
CA ASN A 85 15.83 -7.73 1.90
C ASN A 85 16.24 -7.26 3.30
N SER A 86 17.51 -7.45 3.65
CA SER A 86 18.07 -7.05 4.95
C SER A 86 18.67 -5.63 4.95
N LYS A 87 18.85 -5.05 3.76
CA LYS A 87 19.40 -3.70 3.62
C LYS A 87 18.31 -2.66 3.91
N VAL A 88 18.53 -1.81 4.88
CA VAL A 88 17.64 -0.68 5.23
C VAL A 88 18.43 0.65 5.20
N PRO A 89 17.78 1.78 4.86
CA PRO A 89 16.39 1.90 4.37
C PRO A 89 16.15 1.18 3.05
N PHE A 90 14.93 0.69 2.82
CA PHE A 90 14.55 0.09 1.55
C PHE A 90 14.54 1.15 0.44
N SER A 91 15.35 0.93 -0.58
CA SER A 91 15.45 1.83 -1.72
C SER A 91 14.68 1.30 -2.93
N ILE A 92 14.09 2.21 -3.71
CA ILE A 92 13.44 1.82 -4.98
C ILE A 92 14.40 1.18 -5.98
N LYS A 93 15.72 1.35 -5.77
CA LYS A 93 16.81 0.75 -6.58
C LYS A 93 17.15 -0.67 -6.15
N ASP A 94 16.64 -1.12 -5.01
CA ASP A 94 16.88 -2.48 -4.53
C ASP A 94 16.15 -3.49 -5.41
N ARG A 95 16.76 -4.66 -5.59
CA ARG A 95 16.11 -5.78 -6.28
C ARG A 95 14.95 -6.30 -5.45
N VAL A 96 13.82 -6.55 -6.11
CA VAL A 96 12.57 -7.05 -5.52
C VAL A 96 12.11 -8.34 -6.22
N ASP A 97 13.07 -9.21 -6.48
CA ASP A 97 12.86 -10.45 -7.26
C ASP A 97 12.50 -11.67 -6.39
N LYS A 98 12.51 -11.50 -5.06
CA LYS A 98 12.27 -12.59 -4.10
C LYS A 98 11.14 -12.23 -3.12
N PRO A 99 9.89 -12.10 -3.62
CA PRO A 99 8.74 -11.90 -2.73
C PRO A 99 8.56 -13.12 -1.81
N VAL A 100 8.27 -12.88 -0.53
CA VAL A 100 8.09 -13.94 0.49
C VAL A 100 6.62 -14.28 0.77
N SER A 101 5.70 -13.71 0.01
CA SER A 101 4.27 -14.00 0.08
C SER A 101 3.60 -13.84 -1.28
N LEU A 102 2.45 -14.50 -1.47
CA LEU A 102 1.67 -14.33 -2.70
C LEU A 102 1.20 -12.87 -2.86
N TYR A 103 0.78 -12.20 -1.78
CA TYR A 103 0.46 -10.79 -1.83
C TYR A 103 1.61 -9.94 -2.39
N ALA A 104 2.83 -10.15 -1.88
CA ALA A 104 4.02 -9.46 -2.39
C ALA A 104 4.27 -9.76 -3.87
N ALA A 105 4.10 -11.03 -4.27
CA ALA A 105 4.24 -11.45 -5.66
C ALA A 105 3.22 -10.77 -6.57
N THR A 106 1.95 -10.66 -6.16
CA THR A 106 0.94 -9.94 -6.95
C THR A 106 1.28 -8.46 -7.08
N LYS A 107 1.71 -7.80 -6.00
CA LYS A 107 2.11 -6.38 -6.05
C LYS A 107 3.34 -6.13 -6.92
N ARG A 108 4.32 -7.05 -6.90
CA ARG A 108 5.45 -6.99 -7.82
C ARG A 108 5.02 -7.23 -9.27
N SER A 109 4.08 -8.13 -9.50
CA SER A 109 3.51 -8.35 -10.84
C SER A 109 2.80 -7.10 -11.35
N ASP A 110 2.05 -6.38 -10.51
CA ASP A 110 1.42 -5.10 -10.87
C ASP A 110 2.46 -4.07 -11.37
N GLU A 111 3.64 -3.99 -10.72
CA GLU A 111 4.74 -3.12 -11.15
C GLU A 111 5.26 -3.51 -12.55
N LEU A 112 5.47 -4.79 -12.81
CA LEU A 112 5.96 -5.29 -14.10
C LEU A 112 4.93 -5.14 -15.22
N ILE A 113 3.65 -5.39 -14.93
CA ILE A 113 2.54 -5.21 -15.86
C ILE A 113 2.41 -3.72 -16.21
N SER A 114 2.42 -2.85 -15.24
CA SER A 114 2.35 -1.39 -15.44
C SER A 114 3.53 -0.88 -16.28
N TYR A 115 4.74 -1.41 -16.08
CA TYR A 115 5.90 -1.13 -16.92
C TYR A 115 5.62 -1.47 -18.39
N THR A 116 5.07 -2.66 -18.64
CA THR A 116 4.75 -3.13 -19.99
C THR A 116 3.71 -2.22 -20.68
N TYR A 117 2.67 -1.80 -19.94
CA TYR A 117 1.62 -0.93 -20.49
C TYR A 117 2.12 0.49 -20.79
N GLN A 118 2.99 1.04 -19.96
CA GLN A 118 3.65 2.32 -20.29
C GLN A 118 4.52 2.18 -21.54
N HIS A 119 5.34 1.13 -21.61
CA HIS A 119 6.25 0.91 -22.74
C HIS A 119 5.50 0.74 -24.08
N LEU A 120 4.43 -0.07 -24.08
CA LEU A 120 3.70 -0.41 -25.29
C LEU A 120 2.64 0.64 -25.69
N TYR A 121 2.00 1.27 -24.72
CA TYR A 121 0.82 2.09 -24.97
C TYR A 121 0.94 3.54 -24.50
N GLY A 122 2.07 3.91 -23.91
CA GLY A 122 2.33 5.29 -23.48
C GLY A 122 1.50 5.75 -22.27
N ILE A 123 0.90 4.83 -21.52
CA ILE A 123 0.17 5.18 -20.27
C ILE A 123 1.20 5.51 -19.20
N ASN A 124 1.23 6.76 -18.71
CA ASN A 124 2.17 7.15 -17.65
C ASN A 124 1.80 6.46 -16.34
N THR A 125 2.63 5.54 -15.88
CA THR A 125 2.37 4.75 -14.68
C THR A 125 3.24 5.21 -13.50
N ILE A 126 2.62 5.34 -12.33
CA ILE A 126 3.30 5.68 -11.08
C ILE A 126 2.87 4.68 -10.01
N GLY A 127 3.78 3.81 -9.61
CA GLY A 127 3.57 2.84 -8.54
C GLY A 127 4.01 3.41 -7.18
N LEU A 128 3.19 3.24 -6.17
CA LEU A 128 3.46 3.68 -4.81
C LEU A 128 3.63 2.45 -3.90
N ARG A 129 4.84 2.21 -3.40
CA ARG A 129 5.13 1.20 -2.39
C ARG A 129 4.75 1.76 -1.03
N PHE A 130 3.53 1.51 -0.60
CA PHE A 130 3.06 1.92 0.73
C PHE A 130 3.77 1.12 1.81
N PHE A 131 4.25 1.82 2.83
CA PHE A 131 4.68 1.24 4.10
C PHE A 131 3.49 1.10 5.05
N THR A 132 3.74 0.90 6.35
CA THR A 132 2.64 0.64 7.28
C THR A 132 1.86 1.93 7.57
N VAL A 133 0.67 2.04 7.01
CA VAL A 133 -0.22 3.18 7.22
C VAL A 133 -1.09 2.95 8.46
N TYR A 134 -1.25 3.97 9.29
CA TYR A 134 -2.12 3.95 10.47
C TYR A 134 -3.00 5.21 10.52
N GLY A 135 -4.05 5.16 11.31
CA GLY A 135 -4.97 6.28 11.53
C GLY A 135 -6.44 5.90 11.34
N PRO A 136 -7.34 6.89 11.29
CA PRO A 136 -8.77 6.67 11.07
C PRO A 136 -9.07 5.81 9.85
N TRP A 137 -10.08 4.93 9.97
CA TRP A 137 -10.48 3.96 8.94
C TRP A 137 -9.41 2.89 8.64
N GLY A 138 -8.43 2.72 9.57
CA GLY A 138 -7.44 1.66 9.47
C GLY A 138 -8.10 0.28 9.40
N ARG A 139 -7.44 -0.66 8.72
CA ARG A 139 -7.93 -2.02 8.55
C ARG A 139 -7.93 -2.77 9.90
N PRO A 140 -8.96 -3.58 10.18
CA PRO A 140 -9.09 -4.29 11.47
C PRO A 140 -8.06 -5.41 11.67
N ASP A 141 -7.38 -5.87 10.62
CA ASP A 141 -6.31 -6.86 10.66
C ASP A 141 -4.91 -6.27 10.92
N MET A 142 -4.81 -4.95 11.11
CA MET A 142 -3.55 -4.27 11.42
C MET A 142 -3.29 -4.19 12.91
N ALA A 143 -2.00 -4.18 13.29
CA ALA A 143 -1.55 -4.20 14.68
C ALA A 143 -2.19 -3.10 15.55
N THR A 144 -2.32 -1.88 15.02
CA THR A 144 -2.96 -0.75 15.72
C THR A 144 -4.37 -1.11 16.18
N TRP A 145 -5.18 -1.66 15.26
CA TRP A 145 -6.56 -2.05 15.56
C TRP A 145 -6.60 -3.25 16.53
N ILE A 146 -5.87 -4.32 16.20
CA ILE A 146 -5.86 -5.56 16.98
C ILE A 146 -5.42 -5.29 18.42
N PHE A 147 -4.32 -4.56 18.63
CA PHE A 147 -3.80 -4.28 19.96
C PHE A 147 -4.75 -3.39 20.75
N THR A 148 -5.27 -2.34 20.13
CA THR A 148 -6.24 -1.45 20.78
C THR A 148 -7.47 -2.22 21.26
N GLN A 149 -8.10 -3.03 20.41
CA GLN A 149 -9.28 -3.80 20.77
C GLN A 149 -9.00 -4.82 21.89
N LYS A 150 -7.91 -5.57 21.76
CA LYS A 150 -7.55 -6.58 22.77
C LYS A 150 -7.22 -5.96 24.12
N ILE A 151 -6.49 -4.83 24.15
CA ILE A 151 -6.17 -4.14 25.39
C ILE A 151 -7.44 -3.58 26.06
N ILE A 152 -8.35 -3.00 25.29
CA ILE A 152 -9.65 -2.51 25.80
C ILE A 152 -10.42 -3.65 26.46
N ASN A 153 -10.47 -4.82 25.82
CA ASN A 153 -11.20 -6.00 26.28
C ASN A 153 -10.48 -6.77 27.40
N GLY A 154 -9.25 -6.42 27.77
CA GLY A 154 -8.44 -7.19 28.73
C GLY A 154 -7.93 -8.53 28.20
N GLU A 155 -7.89 -8.68 26.88
CA GLU A 155 -7.37 -9.85 26.18
C GLU A 155 -5.84 -9.75 25.98
N SER A 156 -5.17 -10.90 25.86
CA SER A 156 -3.73 -10.92 25.56
C SER A 156 -3.44 -10.53 24.12
N ILE A 157 -2.33 -9.79 23.91
CA ILE A 157 -1.76 -9.50 22.61
C ILE A 157 -0.53 -10.40 22.34
N GLU A 158 -0.40 -10.89 21.12
CA GLU A 158 0.79 -11.63 20.70
C GLU A 158 1.86 -10.67 20.21
N VAL A 159 3.04 -10.75 20.80
CA VAL A 159 4.18 -9.90 20.50
C VAL A 159 5.26 -10.76 19.84
N TYR A 160 5.29 -10.71 18.51
CA TYR A 160 6.20 -11.53 17.70
C TYR A 160 7.64 -11.05 17.80
N ASN A 161 8.58 -11.97 17.51
CA ASN A 161 10.02 -11.79 17.66
C ASN A 161 10.40 -11.23 19.06
N ASN A 162 9.66 -11.64 20.10
CA ASN A 162 9.82 -11.13 21.48
C ASN A 162 9.78 -9.60 21.59
N GLY A 163 9.20 -8.91 20.62
CA GLY A 163 9.12 -7.46 20.54
C GLY A 163 10.29 -6.77 19.85
N ASP A 164 11.31 -7.51 19.44
CA ASP A 164 12.45 -6.97 18.69
C ASP A 164 12.08 -6.80 17.21
N MET A 165 11.22 -5.81 16.94
CA MET A 165 10.73 -5.47 15.60
C MET A 165 10.59 -3.95 15.47
N GLU A 166 10.92 -3.44 14.29
CA GLU A 166 10.74 -2.04 13.93
C GLU A 166 9.90 -1.90 12.66
N ARG A 167 9.00 -0.93 12.66
CA ARG A 167 8.13 -0.62 11.50
C ARG A 167 8.10 0.87 11.23
N ASP A 168 8.11 1.21 9.96
CA ASP A 168 7.84 2.56 9.48
C ASP A 168 6.32 2.79 9.49
N PHE A 169 5.84 3.47 10.52
CA PHE A 169 4.43 3.86 10.64
C PHE A 169 4.23 5.25 10.05
N THR A 170 3.30 5.37 9.11
CA THR A 170 2.98 6.64 8.48
C THR A 170 1.52 6.99 8.70
N TYR A 171 1.26 8.20 9.18
CA TYR A 171 -0.11 8.64 9.45
C TYR A 171 -0.89 8.84 8.16
N ILE A 172 -2.17 8.48 8.18
CA ILE A 172 -3.05 8.49 6.98
C ILE A 172 -3.13 9.85 6.30
N ASP A 173 -3.11 10.97 7.03
CA ASP A 173 -3.20 12.30 6.43
C ASP A 173 -1.93 12.63 5.63
N ASP A 174 -0.75 12.23 6.09
CA ASP A 174 0.50 12.41 5.35
C ASP A 174 0.47 11.58 4.06
N ILE A 175 0.02 10.32 4.15
CA ILE A 175 -0.18 9.45 2.98
C ILE A 175 -1.17 10.05 1.99
N THR A 176 -2.31 10.52 2.49
CA THR A 176 -3.36 11.12 1.65
C THR A 176 -2.87 12.37 0.96
N LYS A 177 -2.21 13.28 1.68
CA LYS A 177 -1.60 14.50 1.11
C LYS A 177 -0.59 14.14 0.02
N GLY A 178 0.30 13.19 0.30
CA GLY A 178 1.31 12.74 -0.68
C GLY A 178 0.67 12.17 -1.94
N THR A 179 -0.29 11.26 -1.79
CA THR A 179 -0.99 10.64 -2.92
C THR A 179 -1.77 11.67 -3.74
N VAL A 180 -2.53 12.57 -3.10
CA VAL A 180 -3.28 13.63 -3.77
C VAL A 180 -2.34 14.60 -4.48
N ASN A 181 -1.19 14.94 -3.90
CA ASN A 181 -0.20 15.80 -4.54
C ASN A 181 0.35 15.15 -5.82
N ILE A 182 0.62 13.85 -5.82
CA ILE A 182 1.02 13.10 -7.01
C ILE A 182 -0.07 13.17 -8.09
N ILE A 183 -1.32 12.87 -7.74
CA ILE A 183 -2.47 12.91 -8.66
C ILE A 183 -2.62 14.30 -9.31
N ASN A 184 -2.46 15.36 -8.53
CA ASN A 184 -2.63 16.73 -9.00
C ASN A 184 -1.46 17.25 -9.84
N SER A 185 -0.27 16.69 -9.64
CA SER A 185 0.96 17.18 -10.29
C SER A 185 1.53 16.23 -11.36
N CYS A 186 1.02 15.01 -11.50
CA CYS A 186 1.55 14.03 -12.46
C CYS A 186 1.55 14.52 -13.91
N GLU A 187 0.59 15.37 -14.31
CA GLU A 187 0.53 15.94 -15.67
C GLU A 187 1.69 16.89 -15.98
N LYS A 188 2.28 17.49 -14.95
CA LYS A 188 3.44 18.39 -15.09
C LYS A 188 4.75 17.63 -15.23
N LYS A 189 4.70 16.31 -15.01
CA LYS A 189 5.87 15.43 -15.02
C LYS A 189 5.62 14.24 -15.95
N LEU A 190 6.03 14.40 -17.23
CA LEU A 190 6.04 13.28 -18.15
C LEU A 190 7.33 12.48 -17.92
N PHE A 191 7.17 11.26 -17.41
CA PHE A 191 8.29 10.36 -17.22
C PHE A 191 8.49 9.50 -18.48
N LYS A 192 9.74 9.43 -18.97
CA LYS A 192 10.09 8.55 -20.09
C LYS A 192 9.92 7.07 -19.76
N GLU A 193 10.06 6.73 -18.47
CA GLU A 193 9.94 5.38 -17.95
C GLU A 193 8.98 5.36 -16.76
N PRO A 194 8.35 4.21 -16.47
CA PRO A 194 7.52 4.03 -15.31
C PRO A 194 8.23 4.43 -14.03
N LYS A 195 7.53 5.07 -13.13
CA LYS A 195 8.07 5.48 -11.84
C LYS A 195 7.54 4.64 -10.71
N ILE A 196 8.42 4.29 -9.80
CA ILE A 196 8.09 3.67 -8.52
C ILE A 196 8.58 4.59 -7.41
N TYR A 197 7.78 4.78 -6.38
CA TYR A 197 8.16 5.53 -5.20
C TYR A 197 7.83 4.76 -3.93
N ASN A 198 8.72 4.86 -2.94
CA ASN A 198 8.35 4.53 -1.59
C ASN A 198 7.54 5.68 -0.99
N ILE A 199 6.47 5.35 -0.29
CA ILE A 199 5.68 6.31 0.48
C ILE A 199 5.55 5.80 1.92
N GLY A 200 6.27 6.44 2.82
CA GLY A 200 6.47 6.06 4.21
C GLY A 200 6.96 7.24 5.04
N ASN A 201 7.17 7.04 6.33
CA ASN A 201 7.62 8.08 7.25
C ASN A 201 9.15 8.24 7.28
N ASN A 202 9.90 7.24 6.79
CA ASN A 202 11.36 7.17 6.89
C ASN A 202 11.87 7.25 8.35
N ASN A 203 11.03 6.85 9.29
CA ASN A 203 11.36 6.80 10.71
C ASN A 203 10.80 5.52 11.33
N PRO A 204 11.61 4.47 11.52
CA PRO A 204 11.14 3.22 12.09
C PRO A 204 10.92 3.33 13.59
N GLU A 205 9.78 2.83 14.06
CA GLU A 205 9.39 2.81 15.47
C GLU A 205 9.47 1.38 16.01
N ASN A 206 9.95 1.24 17.25
CA ASN A 206 10.02 -0.05 17.94
C ASN A 206 8.63 -0.56 18.32
N LEU A 207 8.38 -1.86 18.20
CA LEU A 207 7.09 -2.48 18.49
C LEU A 207 6.68 -2.33 19.96
N LEU A 208 7.61 -2.44 20.91
CA LEU A 208 7.30 -2.30 22.33
C LEU A 208 6.98 -0.85 22.71
N ASP A 209 7.68 0.12 22.10
CA ASP A 209 7.37 1.54 22.27
C ASP A 209 6.00 1.88 21.69
N PHE A 210 5.68 1.36 20.51
CA PHE A 210 4.36 1.48 19.90
C PHE A 210 3.26 0.93 20.82
N ILE A 211 3.45 -0.26 21.42
CA ILE A 211 2.50 -0.82 22.38
C ILE A 211 2.39 0.09 23.63
N SER A 212 3.51 0.63 24.14
CA SER A 212 3.51 1.51 25.29
C SER A 212 2.73 2.80 25.05
N VAL A 213 2.77 3.34 23.85
CA VAL A 213 1.95 4.50 23.45
C VAL A 213 0.47 4.16 23.51
N ILE A 214 0.06 3.01 22.97
CA ILE A 214 -1.36 2.55 23.04
C ILE A 214 -1.78 2.36 24.51
N GLU A 215 -0.94 1.71 25.33
CA GLU A 215 -1.19 1.54 26.78
C GLU A 215 -1.42 2.88 27.48
N GLY A 216 -0.62 3.90 27.14
CA GLY A 216 -0.73 5.24 27.70
C GLY A 216 -2.05 5.93 27.35
N TYR A 217 -2.47 5.87 26.09
CA TYR A 217 -3.74 6.46 25.66
C TYR A 217 -4.97 5.74 26.21
N LEU A 218 -4.88 4.43 26.42
CA LEU A 218 -5.99 3.63 26.95
C LEU A 218 -6.01 3.59 28.48
N GLU A 219 -4.97 4.09 29.15
CA GLU A 219 -4.77 3.97 30.61
C GLU A 219 -4.86 2.51 31.11
N LYS A 220 -4.47 1.56 30.23
CA LYS A 220 -4.52 0.12 30.47
C LYS A 220 -3.22 -0.55 30.07
N LYS A 221 -2.77 -1.54 30.85
CA LYS A 221 -1.61 -2.36 30.50
C LYS A 221 -2.00 -3.55 29.62
N ALA A 222 -1.21 -3.80 28.58
CA ALA A 222 -1.37 -4.97 27.73
C ALA A 222 -0.88 -6.24 28.41
N ILE A 223 -1.63 -7.32 28.28
CA ILE A 223 -1.19 -8.67 28.62
C ILE A 223 -0.39 -9.20 27.42
N LYS A 224 0.94 -9.13 27.49
CA LYS A 224 1.83 -9.48 26.37
C LYS A 224 2.19 -10.97 26.41
N VAL A 225 1.94 -11.68 25.32
CA VAL A 225 2.40 -13.06 25.08
C VAL A 225 3.50 -13.02 24.03
N LEU A 226 4.73 -13.23 24.47
CA LEU A 226 5.89 -13.22 23.58
C LEU A 226 5.88 -14.46 22.67
N LYS A 227 6.15 -14.27 21.40
CA LYS A 227 6.17 -15.31 20.36
C LYS A 227 7.46 -15.21 19.54
N PRO A 228 7.94 -16.31 18.95
CA PRO A 228 9.01 -16.25 17.96
C PRO A 228 8.54 -15.48 16.72
N ILE A 229 9.49 -15.09 15.86
CA ILE A 229 9.18 -14.43 14.59
C ILE A 229 8.27 -15.30 13.74
N GLN A 230 7.27 -14.70 13.10
CA GLN A 230 6.36 -15.39 12.18
C GLN A 230 6.99 -15.59 10.80
N ALA A 231 6.62 -16.68 10.14
CA ALA A 231 7.02 -16.92 8.75
C ALA A 231 6.51 -15.77 7.84
N GLY A 232 7.40 -15.24 7.04
CA GLY A 232 7.12 -14.12 6.14
C GLY A 232 7.20 -12.72 6.77
N ASP A 233 7.46 -12.62 8.09
CA ASP A 233 7.73 -11.35 8.74
C ASP A 233 9.22 -10.98 8.64
N VAL A 234 9.48 -9.67 8.60
CA VAL A 234 10.84 -9.09 8.61
C VAL A 234 11.04 -8.28 9.88
N VAL A 235 12.28 -8.26 10.40
CA VAL A 235 12.59 -7.61 11.68
C VAL A 235 12.42 -6.09 11.58
N LYS A 236 12.96 -5.47 10.52
CA LYS A 236 12.97 -4.02 10.36
C LYS A 236 12.53 -3.60 8.96
N THR A 237 11.63 -2.63 8.88
CA THR A 237 11.21 -2.01 7.60
C THR A 237 11.13 -0.51 7.76
N TYR A 238 11.82 0.23 6.88
CA TYR A 238 11.56 1.66 6.69
C TYR A 238 11.97 2.13 5.29
N ALA A 239 11.32 3.21 4.85
CA ALA A 239 11.39 3.72 3.49
C ALA A 239 12.56 4.66 3.28
N ASP A 240 13.32 4.50 2.19
CA ASP A 240 14.01 5.63 1.57
C ASP A 240 13.00 6.40 0.72
N ILE A 241 12.66 7.62 1.14
CA ILE A 241 11.66 8.48 0.49
C ILE A 241 12.30 9.60 -0.34
N THR A 242 13.60 9.57 -0.56
CA THR A 242 14.35 10.66 -1.24
C THR A 242 13.76 11.01 -2.62
N GLU A 243 13.42 10.00 -3.41
CA GLU A 243 12.91 10.24 -4.77
C GLU A 243 11.52 10.91 -4.78
N ILE A 244 10.61 10.48 -3.89
CA ILE A 244 9.28 11.11 -3.80
C ILE A 244 9.35 12.53 -3.19
N GLN A 245 10.30 12.77 -2.28
CA GLN A 245 10.57 14.12 -1.77
C GLN A 245 11.02 15.05 -2.90
N ASN A 246 12.00 14.62 -3.69
CA ASN A 246 12.54 15.41 -4.79
C ASN A 246 11.50 15.67 -5.89
N ASP A 247 10.71 14.67 -6.22
CA ASP A 247 9.76 14.77 -7.32
C ASP A 247 8.42 15.41 -6.94
N PHE A 248 7.94 15.21 -5.73
CA PHE A 248 6.59 15.61 -5.33
C PHE A 248 6.54 16.40 -4.01
N ASN A 249 7.69 16.81 -3.45
CA ASN A 249 7.78 17.51 -2.16
C ASN A 249 7.04 16.77 -1.02
N PHE A 250 7.04 15.43 -1.07
CA PHE A 250 6.44 14.63 -0.02
C PHE A 250 7.27 14.75 1.27
N SER A 251 6.65 15.24 2.33
CA SER A 251 7.30 15.39 3.64
C SER A 251 6.29 14.97 4.72
N PRO A 252 6.35 13.73 5.20
CA PRO A 252 5.51 13.31 6.32
C PRO A 252 5.89 14.11 7.55
N SER A 253 4.90 14.46 8.36
CA SER A 253 5.08 15.37 9.50
C SER A 253 4.50 14.82 10.81
N THR A 254 3.81 13.70 10.74
CA THR A 254 3.18 13.06 11.90
C THR A 254 4.00 11.86 12.36
N SER A 255 4.35 11.82 13.62
CA SER A 255 5.08 10.72 14.27
C SER A 255 4.17 9.52 14.54
#